data_a53259dda1620699bc767e62d92d9d83
#
_entry.id   a53259dda1620699bc767e62d92d9d83
#
_cell.length_a   1.000
_cell.length_b   1.000
_cell.length_c   1.000
_cell.angle_alpha   90.00
_cell.angle_beta   90.00
_cell.angle_gamma   90.00
#
_symmetry.space_group_name_H-M   'P 1'
#
loop_
_entity.id
_entity.type
_entity.pdbx_description
1 polymer ?
#
loop_
_entity_poly.entity_id
_entity_poly.type
_entity_poly.pdbx_seq_one_letter_code
_entity_poly.pdbx_strand_id
1 'polypeptide(L)'
;MQRWGTGVPVLLAGAAVAAVATFSAMFVSPLPSSASAVRPRVAHWAASPHRPALASPRRNGHAHTSAPAATAPTTSAPVALAGCPVPPHPPLPPSPPPWHPTVLVTSLPPLKAPVPWTSHLAALTGKGMWIWQWDSTDGGNAAKIVDQAAAERLHQLWIRVGDSMNGFYGAKELDALLPVAHAHGIAVMAWGFPYLWDPVGDAQWTAQILAWRAPDGQRVDGYSADIEESTEGVMLSAERAAAYLELVRQAAGNRLVVATVYPPTDSNWDGGYPYRAMAPYIDAFAPMVYWECTDPGSDATSDVARLSTLRPVHVIGQAFNFAGTGGRTVSPSGAEIAEFLGASKRAGAMGASFWVWQEATPEEWAAVDGFPWRPSGPRAAPARAIPTRTHHR
;
A
#
# COMPACT_ATOMS: atom_id res chain seq x y z
N MET A 1 20.39 9.62 77.45
CA MET A 1 21.09 8.47 78.08
C MET A 1 21.46 7.51 76.95
N GLN A 2 22.72 7.46 76.68
CA GLN A 2 23.60 6.30 76.42
C GLN A 2 23.13 5.35 75.31
N ARG A 3 23.86 5.12 74.33
CA ARG A 3 25.28 4.88 73.94
C ARG A 3 25.38 3.58 73.15
N TRP A 4 26.04 3.68 71.99
CA TRP A 4 27.10 2.82 71.38
C TRP A 4 26.75 1.41 70.90
N GLY A 5 27.14 1.14 69.61
CA GLY A 5 27.43 -0.17 69.06
C GLY A 5 27.85 -0.11 67.59
N THR A 6 29.15 0.09 67.46
CA THR A 6 29.99 0.01 66.25
C THR A 6 30.06 -1.43 65.70
N GLY A 7 30.18 -1.55 64.38
CA GLY A 7 30.55 -2.77 63.69
C GLY A 7 30.88 -2.50 62.21
N VAL A 8 32.20 -2.48 61.90
CA VAL A 8 32.91 -2.22 60.67
C VAL A 8 33.07 -3.55 59.87
N PRO A 9 33.64 -3.56 58.68
CA PRO A 9 33.09 -4.24 57.47
C PRO A 9 33.79 -5.56 57.14
N VAL A 10 33.21 -6.33 56.24
CA VAL A 10 33.93 -7.46 55.61
C VAL A 10 33.94 -7.25 54.10
N LEU A 11 35.14 -6.95 53.62
CA LEU A 11 35.57 -7.11 52.23
C LEU A 11 35.62 -8.60 51.91
N LEU A 12 35.01 -8.99 50.76
CA LEU A 12 35.38 -10.21 50.08
C LEU A 12 35.50 -9.91 48.57
N ALA A 13 36.73 -9.93 48.13
CA ALA A 13 37.15 -9.96 46.76
C ALA A 13 36.80 -11.33 46.15
N GLY A 14 36.24 -11.35 44.98
CA GLY A 14 35.97 -12.55 44.22
C GLY A 14 36.30 -12.35 42.75
N ALA A 15 37.30 -13.02 42.31
CA ALA A 15 38.06 -13.05 41.09
C ALA A 15 37.27 -12.96 39.79
N ALA A 16 37.75 -12.08 38.90
CA ALA A 16 37.45 -12.10 37.46
C ALA A 16 38.20 -13.25 36.79
N VAL A 17 37.48 -14.17 36.16
CA VAL A 17 38.05 -15.15 35.23
C VAL A 17 37.94 -14.57 33.82
N ALA A 18 39.08 -14.12 33.31
CA ALA A 18 39.25 -13.77 31.90
C ALA A 18 39.44 -15.06 31.09
N ALA A 19 38.50 -15.40 30.25
CA ALA A 19 38.66 -16.40 29.21
C ALA A 19 39.25 -15.74 27.96
N VAL A 20 40.54 -15.97 27.74
CA VAL A 20 41.24 -15.64 26.48
C VAL A 20 40.88 -16.70 25.45
N ALA A 21 40.08 -16.35 24.46
CA ALA A 21 39.89 -17.16 23.26
C ALA A 21 40.92 -16.75 22.20
N THR A 22 41.92 -17.56 22.02
CA THR A 22 42.89 -17.50 20.91
C THR A 22 42.20 -17.89 19.62
N PHE A 23 42.00 -16.92 18.70
CA PHE A 23 41.64 -17.18 17.34
C PHE A 23 42.86 -17.40 16.47
N SER A 24 43.06 -18.65 16.05
CA SER A 24 44.04 -19.03 15.04
C SER A 24 43.64 -18.46 13.69
N ALA A 25 44.51 -17.64 13.11
CA ALA A 25 44.42 -17.19 11.72
C ALA A 25 44.59 -18.38 10.76
N MET A 26 43.58 -18.69 9.97
CA MET A 26 43.71 -19.55 8.79
C MET A 26 43.36 -18.75 7.55
N PHE A 27 44.35 -18.57 6.73
CA PHE A 27 44.43 -18.34 5.29
C PHE A 27 43.17 -17.93 4.56
N VAL A 28 43.13 -16.68 4.15
CA VAL A 28 42.27 -16.18 3.09
C VAL A 28 42.96 -16.40 1.76
N SER A 29 42.48 -17.34 0.97
CA SER A 29 42.81 -17.44 -0.47
C SER A 29 41.86 -16.50 -1.25
N PRO A 30 42.36 -15.72 -2.21
CA PRO A 30 41.50 -14.88 -3.02
C PRO A 30 40.68 -15.73 -4.00
N LEU A 31 39.35 -15.63 -3.95
CA LEU A 31 38.47 -16.19 -4.95
C LEU A 31 38.52 -15.36 -6.23
N PRO A 32 38.42 -15.98 -7.41
CA PRO A 32 38.46 -15.28 -8.69
C PRO A 32 37.17 -14.46 -8.88
N SER A 33 37.39 -13.21 -9.22
CA SER A 33 36.37 -12.27 -9.71
C SER A 33 35.88 -12.71 -11.09
N SER A 34 34.73 -13.40 -11.16
CA SER A 34 33.85 -13.45 -12.33
C SER A 34 32.56 -14.19 -11.96
N ALA A 35 31.69 -13.56 -11.18
CA ALA A 35 30.29 -13.92 -11.19
C ALA A 35 29.56 -12.79 -11.92
N SER A 36 29.21 -13.04 -13.19
CA SER A 36 28.15 -12.31 -13.87
C SER A 36 26.94 -12.33 -12.95
N ALA A 37 26.60 -11.17 -12.44
CA ALA A 37 25.36 -10.99 -11.71
C ALA A 37 24.22 -11.31 -12.67
N VAL A 38 23.65 -12.50 -12.52
CA VAL A 38 22.33 -12.82 -13.04
C VAL A 38 21.40 -11.89 -12.28
N ARG A 39 20.99 -10.80 -12.92
CA ARG A 39 19.91 -9.96 -12.41
C ARG A 39 18.71 -10.88 -12.24
N PRO A 40 18.10 -10.98 -11.07
CA PRO A 40 16.83 -11.67 -10.96
C PRO A 40 15.88 -10.95 -11.92
N ARG A 41 15.29 -11.67 -12.85
CA ARG A 41 14.15 -11.18 -13.63
C ARG A 41 13.07 -10.90 -12.62
N VAL A 42 12.83 -9.65 -12.40
CA VAL A 42 11.72 -9.19 -11.58
C VAL A 42 10.46 -9.65 -12.31
N ALA A 43 9.68 -10.50 -11.66
CA ALA A 43 8.36 -10.85 -12.15
C ALA A 43 7.53 -9.56 -12.12
N HIS A 44 7.16 -9.05 -13.28
CA HIS A 44 6.17 -7.99 -13.40
C HIS A 44 4.84 -8.60 -12.97
N TRP A 45 4.15 -7.91 -12.10
CA TRP A 45 2.88 -8.31 -11.53
C TRP A 45 1.80 -8.25 -12.60
N ALA A 46 1.33 -9.40 -13.04
CA ALA A 46 0.18 -9.48 -13.92
C ALA A 46 -1.09 -9.38 -13.07
N ALA A 47 -1.91 -8.39 -13.35
CA ALA A 47 -3.31 -8.45 -12.96
C ALA A 47 -3.96 -9.67 -13.60
N SER A 48 -4.75 -10.43 -12.85
CA SER A 48 -5.46 -11.58 -13.39
C SER A 48 -6.34 -11.17 -14.56
N PRO A 49 -6.33 -11.91 -15.69
CA PRO A 49 -7.17 -11.58 -16.82
C PRO A 49 -8.64 -11.75 -16.44
N HIS A 50 -9.42 -10.72 -16.61
CA HIS A 50 -10.88 -10.76 -16.48
C HIS A 50 -11.45 -11.80 -17.46
N ARG A 51 -12.23 -12.75 -16.95
CA ARG A 51 -13.02 -13.66 -17.78
C ARG A 51 -14.03 -12.84 -18.55
N PRO A 52 -14.21 -13.11 -19.87
CA PRO A 52 -15.29 -12.47 -20.63
C PRO A 52 -16.64 -12.90 -20.05
N ALA A 53 -17.53 -11.95 -19.86
CA ALA A 53 -18.89 -12.16 -19.43
C ALA A 53 -19.61 -13.15 -20.37
N LEU A 54 -20.16 -14.22 -19.82
CA LEU A 54 -21.01 -15.17 -20.54
C LEU A 54 -22.29 -14.44 -20.96
N ALA A 55 -22.54 -14.43 -22.26
CA ALA A 55 -23.74 -13.85 -22.87
C ALA A 55 -25.00 -14.53 -22.33
N SER A 56 -25.92 -13.75 -21.78
CA SER A 56 -27.24 -14.22 -21.36
C SER A 56 -28.09 -14.58 -22.57
N PRO A 57 -28.95 -15.62 -22.48
CA PRO A 57 -29.79 -16.03 -23.59
C PRO A 57 -30.93 -15.02 -23.85
N ARG A 58 -31.11 -14.69 -25.13
CA ARG A 58 -32.20 -13.86 -25.65
C ARG A 58 -33.56 -14.42 -25.26
N ARG A 59 -34.40 -13.62 -24.61
CA ARG A 59 -35.83 -13.82 -24.52
C ARG A 59 -36.52 -13.05 -25.67
N ASN A 60 -37.30 -13.77 -26.46
CA ASN A 60 -38.13 -13.24 -27.54
C ASN A 60 -39.33 -12.47 -26.99
N GLY A 61 -39.55 -11.35 -27.57
CA GLY A 61 -40.64 -10.62 -28.06
C GLY A 61 -41.97 -10.50 -27.30
N HIS A 62 -42.40 -9.25 -27.14
CA HIS A 62 -43.75 -8.80 -27.55
C HIS A 62 -43.69 -7.31 -27.88
N ALA A 63 -44.28 -7.01 -29.00
CA ALA A 63 -44.42 -5.67 -29.54
C ALA A 63 -45.50 -4.88 -28.76
N HIS A 64 -45.18 -3.65 -28.35
CA HIS A 64 -46.19 -2.62 -28.09
C HIS A 64 -45.73 -1.26 -28.62
N THR A 65 -46.68 -0.60 -29.19
CA THR A 65 -46.79 0.59 -30.00
C THR A 65 -46.15 1.86 -29.40
N SER A 66 -45.67 2.67 -30.32
CA SER A 66 -44.95 3.92 -30.29
C SER A 66 -45.59 5.06 -29.46
N ALA A 67 -44.77 5.76 -28.67
CA ALA A 67 -44.91 7.16 -28.30
C ALA A 67 -43.64 7.93 -28.71
N PRO A 68 -43.71 9.25 -29.01
CA PRO A 68 -42.63 9.96 -29.69
C PRO A 68 -41.38 10.15 -28.84
N ALA A 69 -40.23 10.02 -29.51
CA ALA A 69 -38.91 10.04 -29.00
C ALA A 69 -38.53 11.38 -28.35
N ALA A 70 -38.20 11.35 -27.05
CA ALA A 70 -37.29 12.31 -26.46
C ALA A 70 -35.89 11.97 -26.96
N THR A 71 -35.18 12.95 -27.51
CA THR A 71 -33.77 12.86 -27.93
C THR A 71 -32.93 12.38 -26.76
N ALA A 72 -32.47 11.14 -26.81
CA ALA A 72 -31.52 10.59 -25.91
C ALA A 72 -30.16 11.31 -26.05
N PRO A 73 -29.44 11.55 -24.97
CA PRO A 73 -28.06 12.02 -25.05
C PRO A 73 -27.24 11.00 -25.83
N THR A 74 -26.52 11.46 -26.84
CA THR A 74 -25.57 10.68 -27.62
C THR A 74 -24.56 10.05 -26.66
N THR A 75 -24.73 8.78 -26.33
CA THR A 75 -23.69 7.96 -25.74
C THR A 75 -22.57 7.88 -26.78
N SER A 76 -21.48 8.60 -26.53
CA SER A 76 -20.24 8.38 -27.24
C SER A 76 -19.89 6.89 -27.12
N ALA A 77 -19.63 6.24 -28.27
CA ALA A 77 -19.16 4.87 -28.29
C ALA A 77 -17.91 4.77 -27.44
N PRO A 78 -17.70 3.67 -26.65
CA PRO A 78 -16.51 3.50 -25.87
C PRO A 78 -15.30 3.57 -26.80
N VAL A 79 -14.35 4.47 -26.48
CA VAL A 79 -13.09 4.60 -27.19
C VAL A 79 -12.33 3.29 -26.97
N ALA A 80 -12.07 2.54 -28.04
CA ALA A 80 -11.24 1.35 -27.96
C ALA A 80 -9.85 1.74 -27.44
N LEU A 81 -9.47 1.21 -26.28
CA LEU A 81 -8.17 1.49 -25.69
C LEU A 81 -7.07 0.90 -26.57
N ALA A 82 -6.07 1.72 -26.92
CA ALA A 82 -5.01 1.31 -27.82
C ALA A 82 -4.10 0.24 -27.15
N GLY A 83 -3.66 -0.75 -27.92
CA GLY A 83 -2.63 -1.69 -27.52
C GLY A 83 -3.07 -2.86 -26.63
N CYS A 84 -4.33 -3.24 -26.65
CA CYS A 84 -4.89 -4.35 -25.86
C CYS A 84 -4.89 -5.68 -26.64
N PRO A 85 -3.86 -6.56 -26.48
CA PRO A 85 -3.89 -7.94 -26.94
C PRO A 85 -4.44 -8.87 -25.85
N VAL A 86 -4.87 -10.07 -26.21
CA VAL A 86 -5.17 -11.13 -25.24
C VAL A 86 -3.85 -11.88 -24.91
N PRO A 87 -3.33 -11.78 -23.67
CA PRO A 87 -2.04 -12.37 -23.34
C PRO A 87 -2.13 -13.87 -23.07
N PRO A 88 -1.02 -14.62 -23.27
CA PRO A 88 -0.86 -15.94 -22.68
C PRO A 88 -0.66 -15.82 -21.16
N HIS A 89 -1.24 -16.75 -20.38
CA HIS A 89 -1.09 -16.76 -18.93
C HIS A 89 0.41 -16.87 -18.52
N PRO A 90 0.86 -16.07 -17.53
CA PRO A 90 2.22 -16.23 -16.99
C PRO A 90 2.38 -17.60 -16.31
N PRO A 91 3.60 -18.14 -16.20
CA PRO A 91 3.87 -19.36 -15.45
C PRO A 91 3.53 -19.13 -13.96
N LEU A 92 2.90 -20.16 -13.34
CA LEU A 92 2.59 -20.12 -11.91
C LEU A 92 3.89 -19.99 -11.08
N PRO A 93 3.89 -19.19 -10.01
CA PRO A 93 5.00 -19.09 -9.09
C PRO A 93 5.28 -20.42 -8.38
N PRO A 94 6.48 -20.64 -7.80
CA PRO A 94 6.79 -21.84 -7.05
C PRO A 94 5.84 -21.99 -5.84
N SER A 95 5.48 -23.22 -5.53
CA SER A 95 4.62 -23.49 -4.38
C SER A 95 5.30 -23.07 -3.08
N PRO A 96 4.60 -22.37 -2.18
CA PRO A 96 5.14 -21.96 -0.89
C PRO A 96 5.37 -23.16 0.04
N PRO A 97 6.26 -23.05 1.05
CA PRO A 97 6.46 -24.07 2.05
C PRO A 97 5.19 -24.33 2.88
N PRO A 98 4.99 -25.52 3.44
CA PRO A 98 3.85 -25.79 4.30
C PRO A 98 3.91 -24.90 5.56
N TRP A 99 2.81 -24.25 5.87
CA TRP A 99 2.65 -23.47 7.09
C TRP A 99 1.59 -24.09 8.00
N HIS A 100 1.93 -24.18 9.28
CA HIS A 100 1.00 -24.60 10.31
C HIS A 100 0.71 -23.39 11.22
N PRO A 101 -0.54 -22.92 11.34
CA PRO A 101 -0.86 -21.77 12.17
C PRO A 101 -0.48 -22.05 13.63
N THR A 102 0.35 -21.18 14.19
CA THR A 102 0.66 -21.16 15.63
C THR A 102 -0.43 -20.45 16.43
N VAL A 103 -1.25 -19.67 15.72
CA VAL A 103 -2.42 -18.98 16.29
C VAL A 103 -3.66 -19.41 15.51
N LEU A 104 -4.58 -20.08 16.20
CA LEU A 104 -5.88 -20.42 15.64
C LEU A 104 -6.80 -19.22 15.80
N VAL A 105 -7.14 -18.57 14.71
CA VAL A 105 -8.25 -17.61 14.67
C VAL A 105 -9.54 -18.40 14.67
N THR A 106 -10.11 -18.63 15.85
CA THR A 106 -11.29 -19.47 16.04
C THR A 106 -12.61 -18.79 15.67
N SER A 107 -12.59 -17.44 15.59
CA SER A 107 -13.74 -16.65 15.14
C SER A 107 -13.25 -15.28 14.63
N LEU A 108 -13.84 -14.82 13.53
CA LEU A 108 -13.63 -13.44 13.10
C LEU A 108 -14.34 -12.52 14.10
N PRO A 109 -13.66 -11.46 14.58
CA PRO A 109 -14.33 -10.46 15.41
C PRO A 109 -15.45 -9.79 14.59
N PRO A 110 -16.53 -9.34 15.24
CA PRO A 110 -17.58 -8.62 14.54
C PRO A 110 -16.99 -7.37 13.88
N LEU A 111 -17.46 -7.07 12.66
CA LEU A 111 -17.11 -5.81 11.99
C LEU A 111 -17.43 -4.65 12.91
N LYS A 112 -16.43 -3.88 13.30
CA LYS A 112 -16.66 -2.61 13.96
C LYS A 112 -17.49 -1.73 13.02
N ALA A 113 -18.38 -0.93 13.58
CA ALA A 113 -19.09 0.09 12.83
C ALA A 113 -18.12 0.91 11.97
N PRO A 114 -18.54 1.44 10.80
CA PRO A 114 -17.68 2.27 9.96
C PRO A 114 -16.94 3.28 10.83
N VAL A 115 -15.62 3.28 10.74
CA VAL A 115 -14.81 4.21 11.55
C VAL A 115 -15.13 5.62 11.07
N PRO A 116 -15.63 6.51 11.94
CA PRO A 116 -15.83 7.90 11.57
C PRO A 116 -14.50 8.46 11.06
N TRP A 117 -14.55 9.35 10.08
CA TRP A 117 -13.39 10.07 9.61
C TRP A 117 -12.60 10.63 10.78
N THR A 118 -11.40 10.12 11.01
CA THR A 118 -10.51 10.54 12.10
C THR A 118 -9.30 11.25 11.54
N SER A 119 -8.64 12.08 12.35
CA SER A 119 -7.48 12.85 11.91
C SER A 119 -6.32 11.99 11.39
N HIS A 120 -6.18 10.75 11.88
CA HIS A 120 -5.12 9.84 11.41
C HIS A 120 -5.36 9.33 9.98
N LEU A 121 -6.60 9.29 9.51
CA LEU A 121 -6.91 8.97 8.11
C LEU A 121 -6.54 10.09 7.15
N ALA A 122 -6.21 11.29 7.65
CA ALA A 122 -5.82 12.41 6.80
C ALA A 122 -4.59 12.11 5.93
N ALA A 123 -3.68 11.23 6.39
CA ALA A 123 -2.54 10.78 5.60
C ALA A 123 -2.93 10.03 4.31
N LEU A 124 -4.17 9.50 4.21
CA LEU A 124 -4.68 8.82 3.02
C LEU A 124 -5.43 9.75 2.06
N THR A 125 -5.51 11.05 2.36
CA THR A 125 -6.27 11.98 1.51
C THR A 125 -5.40 12.59 0.43
N GLY A 126 -5.99 12.86 -0.73
CA GLY A 126 -5.28 13.49 -1.83
C GLY A 126 -4.63 12.48 -2.77
N LYS A 127 -3.49 12.85 -3.35
CA LYS A 127 -2.79 12.07 -4.37
C LYS A 127 -1.48 11.53 -3.84
N GLY A 128 -1.09 10.33 -4.28
CA GLY A 128 0.18 9.71 -3.91
C GLY A 128 0.84 8.93 -5.04
N MET A 129 2.05 8.49 -4.80
CA MET A 129 2.81 7.66 -5.74
C MET A 129 3.54 6.56 -4.99
N TRP A 130 3.60 5.37 -5.60
CA TRP A 130 4.25 4.20 -5.06
C TRP A 130 5.70 4.13 -5.52
N ILE A 131 6.61 3.88 -4.59
CA ILE A 131 8.03 3.64 -4.78
C ILE A 131 8.30 2.16 -4.52
N TRP A 132 8.60 1.42 -5.58
CA TRP A 132 8.90 -0.01 -5.48
C TRP A 132 10.40 -0.28 -5.32
N GLN A 133 11.22 0.34 -6.19
CA GLN A 133 12.67 0.17 -6.20
C GLN A 133 13.33 1.52 -5.89
N TRP A 134 13.87 1.63 -4.69
CA TRP A 134 14.47 2.88 -4.21
C TRP A 134 15.54 3.42 -5.14
N ASP A 135 16.56 2.59 -5.47
CA ASP A 135 17.68 3.04 -6.30
C ASP A 135 17.29 3.39 -7.73
N SER A 136 16.17 2.85 -8.21
CA SER A 136 15.61 3.16 -9.54
C SER A 136 14.70 4.39 -9.53
N THR A 137 14.42 4.95 -8.35
CA THR A 137 13.59 6.14 -8.15
C THR A 137 14.52 7.33 -7.95
N ASP A 138 14.72 8.15 -8.97
CA ASP A 138 15.64 9.30 -8.96
C ASP A 138 17.04 9.00 -8.40
N GLY A 139 17.53 7.77 -8.62
CA GLY A 139 18.82 7.29 -8.12
C GLY A 139 18.87 7.15 -6.59
N GLY A 140 17.74 6.92 -5.93
CA GLY A 140 17.64 6.82 -4.48
C GLY A 140 17.88 8.15 -3.74
N ASN A 141 17.70 9.28 -4.43
CA ASN A 141 17.93 10.59 -3.84
C ASN A 141 16.62 11.13 -3.22
N ALA A 142 16.51 11.05 -1.91
CA ALA A 142 15.32 11.48 -1.17
C ALA A 142 14.92 12.94 -1.45
N ALA A 143 15.89 13.87 -1.60
CA ALA A 143 15.59 15.26 -1.88
C ALA A 143 14.95 15.42 -3.26
N LYS A 144 15.50 14.78 -4.31
CA LYS A 144 14.92 14.82 -5.66
C LYS A 144 13.53 14.21 -5.71
N ILE A 145 13.34 13.05 -5.05
CA ILE A 145 12.04 12.38 -4.96
C ILE A 145 11.01 13.32 -4.31
N VAL A 146 11.37 13.97 -3.21
CA VAL A 146 10.45 14.86 -2.49
C VAL A 146 10.22 16.17 -3.25
N ASP A 147 11.25 16.74 -3.88
CA ASP A 147 11.11 17.93 -4.72
C ASP A 147 10.12 17.68 -5.88
N GLN A 148 10.24 16.54 -6.56
CA GLN A 148 9.28 16.15 -7.60
C GLN A 148 7.88 15.90 -7.01
N ALA A 149 7.77 15.15 -5.92
CA ALA A 149 6.49 14.91 -5.27
C ALA A 149 5.78 16.20 -4.87
N ALA A 150 6.53 17.19 -4.37
CA ALA A 150 5.99 18.51 -4.01
C ALA A 150 5.58 19.31 -5.24
N ALA A 151 6.40 19.29 -6.32
CA ALA A 151 6.08 19.95 -7.59
C ALA A 151 4.79 19.38 -8.20
N GLU A 152 4.59 18.06 -8.13
CA GLU A 152 3.40 17.34 -8.62
C GLU A 152 2.22 17.38 -7.62
N ARG A 153 2.36 18.10 -6.53
CA ARG A 153 1.33 18.28 -5.50
C ARG A 153 0.83 16.95 -4.92
N LEU A 154 1.76 16.01 -4.69
CA LEU A 154 1.48 14.78 -3.99
C LEU A 154 1.32 15.03 -2.49
N HIS A 155 0.50 14.20 -1.85
CA HIS A 155 0.24 14.25 -0.39
C HIS A 155 0.87 13.06 0.32
N GLN A 156 1.14 11.96 -0.41
CA GLN A 156 1.76 10.75 0.15
C GLN A 156 2.80 10.17 -0.81
N LEU A 157 3.81 9.56 -0.19
CA LEU A 157 4.73 8.62 -0.85
C LEU A 157 4.57 7.26 -0.19
N TRP A 158 4.43 6.21 -0.99
CA TRP A 158 4.27 4.83 -0.55
C TRP A 158 5.55 4.07 -0.88
N ILE A 159 6.36 3.72 0.14
CA ILE A 159 7.69 3.13 -0.06
C ILE A 159 7.76 1.67 0.37
N ARG A 160 8.29 0.80 -0.50
CA ARG A 160 8.56 -0.61 -0.17
C ARG A 160 9.72 -0.72 0.79
N VAL A 161 9.51 -1.42 1.91
CA VAL A 161 10.52 -1.54 2.95
C VAL A 161 10.67 -2.95 3.53
N GLY A 162 9.85 -3.91 3.10
CA GLY A 162 9.91 -5.26 3.62
C GLY A 162 9.15 -6.28 2.78
N ASP A 163 9.48 -7.54 2.94
CA ASP A 163 8.75 -8.70 2.43
C ASP A 163 9.05 -9.96 3.26
N SER A 164 8.29 -11.06 3.02
CA SER A 164 8.46 -12.33 3.77
C SER A 164 9.84 -12.97 3.59
N MET A 165 10.54 -12.72 2.47
CA MET A 165 11.82 -13.35 2.19
C MET A 165 12.98 -12.61 2.85
N ASN A 166 12.90 -11.27 2.92
CA ASN A 166 13.99 -10.42 3.35
C ASN A 166 13.71 -9.73 4.70
N GLY A 167 12.49 -9.83 5.23
CA GLY A 167 12.08 -9.11 6.42
C GLY A 167 12.04 -7.60 6.20
N PHE A 168 12.30 -6.83 7.25
CA PHE A 168 12.43 -5.37 7.17
C PHE A 168 13.82 -4.97 6.69
N TYR A 169 13.94 -4.42 5.51
CA TYR A 169 15.20 -3.99 4.88
C TYR A 169 15.29 -2.49 4.58
N GLY A 170 14.18 -1.77 4.55
CA GLY A 170 14.10 -0.37 4.12
C GLY A 170 14.47 0.69 5.17
N ALA A 171 15.30 0.33 6.16
CA ALA A 171 15.66 1.24 7.25
C ALA A 171 16.40 2.50 6.76
N LYS A 172 17.37 2.33 5.85
CA LYS A 172 18.18 3.45 5.30
C LYS A 172 17.34 4.36 4.43
N GLU A 173 16.44 3.78 3.65
CA GLU A 173 15.51 4.47 2.77
C GLU A 173 14.55 5.34 3.60
N LEU A 174 14.02 4.79 4.69
CA LEU A 174 13.19 5.54 5.63
C LEU A 174 13.97 6.65 6.35
N ASP A 175 15.21 6.40 6.76
CA ASP A 175 16.07 7.41 7.39
C ASP A 175 16.34 8.59 6.46
N ALA A 176 16.47 8.33 5.16
CA ALA A 176 16.68 9.36 4.16
C ALA A 176 15.38 10.11 3.79
N LEU A 177 14.26 9.38 3.65
CA LEU A 177 13.01 9.93 3.11
C LEU A 177 12.20 10.72 4.13
N LEU A 178 12.04 10.17 5.35
CA LEU A 178 11.13 10.71 6.37
C LEU A 178 11.39 12.20 6.70
N PRO A 179 12.63 12.63 6.99
CA PRO A 179 12.88 14.02 7.35
C PRO A 179 12.53 15.00 6.22
N VAL A 180 12.84 14.63 4.97
CA VAL A 180 12.65 15.50 3.81
C VAL A 180 11.15 15.54 3.44
N ALA A 181 10.47 14.40 3.38
CA ALA A 181 9.06 14.34 3.04
C ALA A 181 8.19 15.10 4.06
N HIS A 182 8.41 14.88 5.35
CA HIS A 182 7.66 15.56 6.40
C HIS A 182 7.91 17.07 6.43
N ALA A 183 9.14 17.52 6.13
CA ALA A 183 9.43 18.95 5.99
C ALA A 183 8.62 19.63 4.87
N HIS A 184 8.18 18.85 3.85
CA HIS A 184 7.30 19.30 2.77
C HIS A 184 5.82 19.02 3.02
N GLY A 185 5.47 18.48 4.19
CA GLY A 185 4.08 18.10 4.53
C GLY A 185 3.57 16.89 3.75
N ILE A 186 4.46 16.06 3.22
CA ILE A 186 4.15 14.84 2.49
C ILE A 186 4.22 13.66 3.45
N ALA A 187 3.13 12.90 3.57
CA ALA A 187 3.07 11.71 4.40
C ALA A 187 3.87 10.55 3.77
N VAL A 188 4.49 9.73 4.60
CA VAL A 188 5.24 8.55 4.19
C VAL A 188 4.53 7.29 4.69
N MET A 189 3.96 6.56 3.73
CA MET A 189 3.36 5.25 3.96
C MET A 189 4.39 4.16 3.65
N ALA A 190 4.79 3.41 4.66
CA ALA A 190 5.58 2.20 4.39
C ALA A 190 4.69 1.09 3.85
N TRP A 191 5.21 0.27 2.92
CA TRP A 191 4.50 -0.92 2.51
C TRP A 191 5.42 -2.12 2.45
N GLY A 192 4.83 -3.29 2.58
CA GLY A 192 5.53 -4.55 2.52
C GLY A 192 4.68 -5.65 1.96
N PHE A 193 5.34 -6.68 1.44
CA PHE A 193 4.73 -7.78 0.73
C PHE A 193 4.76 -9.08 1.55
N PRO A 194 3.69 -9.39 2.31
CA PRO A 194 3.57 -10.63 3.05
C PRO A 194 3.10 -11.76 2.13
N TYR A 195 3.93 -12.78 1.93
CA TYR A 195 3.51 -13.99 1.22
C TYR A 195 2.53 -14.85 2.03
N LEU A 196 2.34 -14.50 3.30
CA LEU A 196 1.50 -15.25 4.24
C LEU A 196 1.90 -16.73 4.38
N TRP A 197 3.14 -17.08 4.07
CA TRP A 197 3.69 -18.41 4.32
C TRP A 197 3.81 -18.67 5.82
N ASP A 198 4.25 -17.65 6.55
CA ASP A 198 4.25 -17.57 8.01
C ASP A 198 3.70 -16.22 8.46
N PRO A 199 2.39 -16.11 8.69
CA PRO A 199 1.74 -14.87 9.12
C PRO A 199 2.31 -14.28 10.41
N VAL A 200 2.87 -15.11 11.30
CA VAL A 200 3.51 -14.64 12.54
C VAL A 200 4.85 -14.00 12.23
N GLY A 201 5.69 -14.66 11.43
CA GLY A 201 6.95 -14.11 10.94
C GLY A 201 6.74 -12.82 10.13
N ASP A 202 5.74 -12.80 9.28
CA ASP A 202 5.36 -11.61 8.51
C ASP A 202 4.94 -10.46 9.42
N ALA A 203 4.18 -10.72 10.47
CA ALA A 203 3.81 -9.70 11.44
C ALA A 203 5.02 -9.20 12.27
N GLN A 204 6.02 -10.05 12.52
CA GLN A 204 7.22 -9.65 13.26
C GLN A 204 8.06 -8.63 12.51
N TRP A 205 8.38 -8.84 11.22
CA TRP A 205 9.10 -7.83 10.46
C TRP A 205 8.26 -6.59 10.21
N THR A 206 6.95 -6.72 10.03
CA THR A 206 6.03 -5.57 9.96
C THR A 206 6.06 -4.75 11.25
N ALA A 207 6.09 -5.39 12.42
CA ALA A 207 6.22 -4.71 13.69
C ALA A 207 7.53 -3.92 13.81
N GLN A 208 8.63 -4.40 13.21
CA GLN A 208 9.90 -3.66 13.15
C GLN A 208 9.74 -2.38 12.32
N ILE A 209 9.08 -2.42 11.16
CA ILE A 209 8.77 -1.22 10.36
C ILE A 209 7.98 -0.22 11.20
N LEU A 210 6.91 -0.68 11.82
CA LEU A 210 6.07 0.15 12.66
C LEU A 210 6.79 0.75 13.87
N ALA A 211 7.75 0.04 14.44
CA ALA A 211 8.56 0.52 15.54
C ALA A 211 9.69 1.46 15.10
N TRP A 212 10.09 1.42 13.84
CA TRP A 212 11.24 2.16 13.33
C TRP A 212 11.13 3.66 13.58
N ARG A 213 12.28 4.25 13.88
CA ARG A 213 12.44 5.70 14.00
C ARG A 213 13.69 6.10 13.24
N ALA A 214 13.54 7.07 12.37
CA ALA A 214 14.69 7.75 11.78
C ALA A 214 15.55 8.41 12.88
N PRO A 215 16.82 8.76 12.59
CA PRO A 215 17.73 9.35 13.57
C PRO A 215 17.21 10.62 14.26
N ASP A 216 16.33 11.37 13.60
CA ASP A 216 15.64 12.56 14.12
C ASP A 216 14.36 12.24 14.92
N GLY A 217 14.04 10.95 15.08
CA GLY A 217 12.88 10.45 15.81
C GLY A 217 11.59 10.34 14.99
N GLN A 218 11.61 10.71 13.71
CA GLN A 218 10.43 10.62 12.83
C GLN A 218 10.08 9.16 12.53
N ARG A 219 8.83 8.93 12.11
CA ARG A 219 8.26 7.62 11.82
C ARG A 219 7.39 7.68 10.58
N VAL A 220 7.10 6.51 10.02
CA VAL A 220 6.07 6.37 8.99
C VAL A 220 4.70 6.79 9.52
N ASP A 221 3.90 7.41 8.66
CA ASP A 221 2.53 7.83 8.97
C ASP A 221 1.56 6.65 9.01
N GLY A 222 1.89 5.59 8.28
CA GLY A 222 1.13 4.35 8.27
C GLY A 222 1.89 3.21 7.60
N TYR A 223 1.24 2.06 7.61
CA TYR A 223 1.72 0.86 6.95
C TYR A 223 0.63 0.28 6.05
N SER A 224 1.00 -0.17 4.86
CA SER A 224 0.16 -0.93 3.97
C SER A 224 0.67 -2.35 3.80
N ALA A 225 -0.19 -3.30 4.11
CA ALA A 225 0.03 -4.71 3.78
C ALA A 225 -0.41 -4.95 2.34
N ASP A 226 0.54 -5.33 1.49
CA ASP A 226 0.29 -5.66 0.10
C ASP A 226 -0.09 -7.15 -0.01
N ILE A 227 -1.39 -7.42 0.14
CA ILE A 227 -1.92 -8.78 0.20
C ILE A 227 -2.42 -9.18 -1.18
N GLU A 228 -1.69 -10.11 -1.79
CA GLU A 228 -1.90 -10.55 -3.15
C GLU A 228 -2.59 -11.93 -3.23
N GLU A 229 -2.79 -12.45 -4.43
CA GLU A 229 -3.37 -13.76 -4.68
C GLU A 229 -2.33 -14.88 -4.80
N SER A 230 -2.81 -16.12 -4.89
CA SER A 230 -1.94 -17.30 -5.04
C SER A 230 -1.15 -17.31 -6.34
N THR A 231 -1.61 -16.61 -7.36
CA THR A 231 -0.90 -16.39 -8.63
C THR A 231 0.42 -15.64 -8.44
N GLU A 232 0.52 -14.85 -7.36
CA GLU A 232 1.71 -14.09 -6.97
C GLU A 232 2.53 -14.80 -5.88
N GLY A 233 2.20 -16.07 -5.59
CA GLY A 233 2.90 -16.88 -4.59
C GLY A 233 2.42 -16.68 -3.16
N VAL A 234 1.37 -15.92 -2.94
CA VAL A 234 0.80 -15.69 -1.61
C VAL A 234 -0.06 -16.86 -1.19
N MET A 235 0.15 -17.38 0.02
CA MET A 235 -0.73 -18.38 0.62
C MET A 235 -1.97 -17.72 1.21
N LEU A 236 -2.79 -17.16 0.35
CA LEU A 236 -3.97 -16.43 0.77
C LEU A 236 -5.05 -17.36 1.32
N SER A 237 -5.49 -17.08 2.54
CA SER A 237 -6.75 -17.57 3.10
C SER A 237 -7.30 -16.53 4.09
N ALA A 238 -8.58 -16.65 4.43
CA ALA A 238 -9.21 -15.78 5.41
C ALA A 238 -8.51 -15.85 6.77
N GLU A 239 -8.12 -17.05 7.20
CA GLU A 239 -7.46 -17.29 8.47
C GLU A 239 -6.04 -16.70 8.50
N ARG A 240 -5.27 -16.87 7.41
CA ARG A 240 -3.90 -16.36 7.32
C ARG A 240 -3.87 -14.83 7.26
N ALA A 241 -4.72 -14.25 6.44
CA ALA A 241 -4.84 -12.79 6.35
C ALA A 241 -5.30 -12.17 7.68
N ALA A 242 -6.29 -12.79 8.33
CA ALA A 242 -6.76 -12.33 9.64
C ALA A 242 -5.68 -12.46 10.73
N ALA A 243 -5.00 -13.62 10.81
CA ALA A 243 -3.93 -13.85 11.79
C ALA A 243 -2.78 -12.84 11.64
N TYR A 244 -2.34 -12.60 10.41
CA TYR A 244 -1.32 -11.60 10.12
C TYR A 244 -1.76 -10.19 10.53
N LEU A 245 -2.92 -9.73 10.04
CA LEU A 245 -3.40 -8.38 10.28
C LEU A 245 -3.80 -8.11 11.73
N GLU A 246 -4.25 -9.13 12.46
CA GLU A 246 -4.49 -9.01 13.90
C GLU A 246 -3.20 -8.66 14.66
N LEU A 247 -2.11 -9.39 14.38
CA LEU A 247 -0.81 -9.13 14.99
C LEU A 247 -0.22 -7.79 14.55
N VAL A 248 -0.38 -7.43 13.27
CA VAL A 248 0.00 -6.11 12.76
C VAL A 248 -0.77 -5.00 13.47
N ARG A 249 -2.07 -5.17 13.68
CA ARG A 249 -2.89 -4.19 14.39
C ARG A 249 -2.46 -4.04 15.86
N GLN A 250 -2.12 -5.12 16.52
CA GLN A 250 -1.58 -5.08 17.89
C GLN A 250 -0.28 -4.28 17.93
N ALA A 251 0.65 -4.53 16.99
CA ALA A 251 1.91 -3.79 16.91
C ALA A 251 1.72 -2.31 16.52
N ALA A 252 0.76 -2.03 15.65
CA ALA A 252 0.45 -0.67 15.20
C ALA A 252 -0.20 0.19 16.29
N GLY A 253 -0.97 -0.42 17.20
CA GLY A 253 -1.79 0.34 18.15
C GLY A 253 -2.78 1.26 17.43
N ASN A 254 -2.64 2.57 17.60
CA ASN A 254 -3.49 3.59 16.97
C ASN A 254 -2.94 4.08 15.61
N ARG A 255 -1.84 3.51 15.10
CA ARG A 255 -1.28 3.91 13.82
C ARG A 255 -2.09 3.36 12.66
N LEU A 256 -1.99 4.04 11.54
CA LEU A 256 -2.72 3.71 10.32
C LEU A 256 -2.22 2.38 9.74
N VAL A 257 -3.16 1.46 9.50
CA VAL A 257 -2.94 0.18 8.81
C VAL A 257 -3.88 0.10 7.63
N VAL A 258 -3.33 -0.08 6.45
CA VAL A 258 -4.03 -0.21 5.18
C VAL A 258 -3.82 -1.63 4.66
N ALA A 259 -4.80 -2.19 3.99
CA ALA A 259 -4.61 -3.38 3.16
C ALA A 259 -4.68 -2.98 1.69
N THR A 260 -3.56 -3.15 0.98
CA THR A 260 -3.53 -3.17 -0.48
C THR A 260 -4.09 -4.51 -0.93
N VAL A 261 -5.06 -4.48 -1.83
CA VAL A 261 -5.89 -5.64 -2.16
C VAL A 261 -6.22 -5.70 -3.65
N TYR A 262 -6.50 -6.89 -4.13
CA TYR A 262 -7.08 -7.09 -5.47
C TYR A 262 -8.43 -6.37 -5.60
N PRO A 263 -8.85 -6.03 -6.86
CA PRO A 263 -10.15 -5.42 -7.11
C PRO A 263 -11.28 -6.36 -6.66
N PRO A 264 -12.37 -5.84 -6.08
CA PRO A 264 -13.52 -6.65 -5.67
C PRO A 264 -14.43 -6.99 -6.86
N THR A 265 -13.89 -7.75 -7.83
CA THR A 265 -14.69 -8.38 -8.90
C THR A 265 -15.81 -9.23 -8.30
N ASP A 266 -16.78 -9.67 -9.10
CA ASP A 266 -17.88 -10.49 -8.58
C ASP A 266 -17.36 -11.75 -7.88
N SER A 267 -16.40 -12.46 -8.51
CA SER A 267 -15.81 -13.68 -7.93
C SER A 267 -15.04 -13.39 -6.63
N ASN A 268 -14.28 -12.31 -6.56
CA ASN A 268 -13.53 -11.93 -5.37
C ASN A 268 -14.47 -11.49 -4.25
N TRP A 269 -15.48 -10.70 -4.57
CA TRP A 269 -16.45 -10.19 -3.60
C TRP A 269 -17.32 -11.27 -2.98
N ASP A 270 -17.72 -12.27 -3.79
CA ASP A 270 -18.59 -13.36 -3.38
C ASP A 270 -17.84 -14.50 -2.65
N GLY A 271 -16.60 -14.25 -2.22
CA GLY A 271 -15.82 -15.15 -1.36
C GLY A 271 -14.49 -15.62 -1.94
N GLY A 272 -14.14 -15.22 -3.17
CA GLY A 272 -12.85 -15.53 -3.77
C GLY A 272 -11.67 -14.81 -3.10
N TYR A 273 -11.94 -13.68 -2.42
CA TYR A 273 -10.91 -12.91 -1.74
C TYR A 273 -11.39 -12.44 -0.34
N PRO A 274 -10.53 -12.47 0.72
CA PRO A 274 -10.98 -12.40 2.11
C PRO A 274 -11.15 -10.97 2.67
N TYR A 275 -11.77 -10.03 1.95
CA TYR A 275 -11.97 -8.64 2.39
C TYR A 275 -12.61 -8.53 3.78
N ARG A 276 -13.64 -9.35 4.04
CA ARG A 276 -14.38 -9.33 5.32
C ARG A 276 -13.53 -9.82 6.48
N ALA A 277 -12.60 -10.73 6.24
CA ALA A 277 -11.67 -11.22 7.26
C ALA A 277 -10.61 -10.18 7.63
N MET A 278 -10.19 -9.34 6.68
CA MET A 278 -9.21 -8.27 6.88
C MET A 278 -9.80 -7.02 7.54
N ALA A 279 -11.04 -6.70 7.20
CA ALA A 279 -11.69 -5.45 7.60
C ALA A 279 -11.65 -5.12 9.11
N PRO A 280 -11.75 -6.06 10.08
CA PRO A 280 -11.67 -5.75 11.50
C PRO A 280 -10.34 -5.14 11.95
N TYR A 281 -9.25 -5.41 11.24
CA TYR A 281 -7.88 -5.09 11.67
C TYR A 281 -7.26 -3.89 10.96
N ILE A 282 -7.90 -3.36 9.92
CA ILE A 282 -7.41 -2.26 9.10
C ILE A 282 -8.26 -0.99 9.23
N ASP A 283 -7.68 0.14 8.85
CA ASP A 283 -8.36 1.44 8.83
C ASP A 283 -8.95 1.75 7.45
N ALA A 284 -8.31 1.27 6.39
CA ALA A 284 -8.76 1.47 5.01
C ALA A 284 -8.33 0.32 4.10
N PHE A 285 -9.04 0.14 3.00
CA PHE A 285 -8.61 -0.65 1.85
C PHE A 285 -7.94 0.24 0.81
N ALA A 286 -6.94 -0.33 0.10
CA ALA A 286 -6.33 0.26 -1.08
C ALA A 286 -6.41 -0.75 -2.25
N PRO A 287 -7.54 -0.79 -3.01
CA PRO A 287 -7.66 -1.69 -4.14
C PRO A 287 -6.75 -1.27 -5.28
N MET A 288 -6.11 -2.26 -5.93
CA MET A 288 -5.30 -2.11 -7.13
C MET A 288 -6.19 -2.03 -8.36
N VAL A 289 -6.69 -0.83 -8.67
CA VAL A 289 -7.56 -0.58 -9.82
C VAL A 289 -6.69 -0.41 -11.07
N TYR A 290 -6.14 -1.54 -11.57
CA TYR A 290 -5.34 -1.57 -12.79
C TYR A 290 -6.26 -1.94 -13.95
N TRP A 291 -6.73 -0.92 -14.66
CA TRP A 291 -7.79 -1.09 -15.67
C TRP A 291 -7.32 -1.74 -16.97
N GLU A 292 -6.02 -1.78 -17.24
CA GLU A 292 -5.46 -2.36 -18.45
C GLU A 292 -6.25 -1.99 -19.71
N CYS A 293 -7.25 -2.80 -20.06
CA CYS A 293 -8.10 -2.62 -21.24
C CYS A 293 -9.58 -2.40 -20.89
N THR A 294 -9.88 -2.18 -19.63
CA THR A 294 -11.23 -1.86 -19.14
C THR A 294 -11.41 -0.34 -18.97
N ASP A 295 -12.55 0.10 -18.49
CA ASP A 295 -12.86 1.51 -18.27
C ASP A 295 -12.41 1.93 -16.86
N PRO A 296 -11.43 2.84 -16.72
CA PRO A 296 -10.86 3.22 -15.43
C PRO A 296 -11.89 3.85 -14.49
N GLY A 297 -12.86 4.57 -15.03
CA GLY A 297 -13.88 5.24 -14.24
C GLY A 297 -14.92 4.28 -13.68
N SER A 298 -15.31 3.31 -14.48
CA SER A 298 -16.25 2.24 -14.08
C SER A 298 -15.63 1.36 -13.00
N ASP A 299 -14.38 0.92 -13.21
CA ASP A 299 -13.68 0.05 -12.27
C ASP A 299 -13.51 0.73 -10.93
N ALA A 300 -12.97 1.96 -10.90
CA ALA A 300 -12.82 2.73 -9.68
C ALA A 300 -14.15 2.95 -8.93
N THR A 301 -15.23 3.23 -9.66
CA THR A 301 -16.57 3.44 -9.07
C THR A 301 -17.08 2.17 -8.40
N SER A 302 -16.97 1.03 -9.09
CA SER A 302 -17.39 -0.27 -8.59
C SER A 302 -16.62 -0.67 -7.32
N ASP A 303 -15.29 -0.54 -7.36
CA ASP A 303 -14.42 -0.96 -6.28
C ASP A 303 -14.64 -0.12 -5.02
N VAL A 304 -14.74 1.19 -5.17
CA VAL A 304 -15.07 2.08 -4.05
C VAL A 304 -16.45 1.76 -3.48
N ALA A 305 -17.46 1.54 -4.31
CA ALA A 305 -18.81 1.25 -3.86
C ALA A 305 -18.87 -0.03 -3.01
N ARG A 306 -18.15 -1.09 -3.39
CA ARG A 306 -18.11 -2.36 -2.67
C ARG A 306 -17.33 -2.24 -1.35
N LEU A 307 -16.07 -1.82 -1.43
CA LEU A 307 -15.17 -1.83 -0.28
C LEU A 307 -15.54 -0.79 0.79
N SER A 308 -16.14 0.35 0.39
CA SER A 308 -16.60 1.37 1.34
C SER A 308 -17.71 0.87 2.28
N THR A 309 -18.41 -0.22 1.94
CA THR A 309 -19.34 -0.88 2.85
C THR A 309 -18.64 -1.55 4.04
N LEU A 310 -17.35 -1.80 3.95
CA LEU A 310 -16.53 -2.43 4.98
C LEU A 310 -15.62 -1.43 5.68
N ARG A 311 -14.85 -0.65 4.91
CA ARG A 311 -13.88 0.35 5.40
C ARG A 311 -13.73 1.50 4.40
N PRO A 312 -13.23 2.67 4.83
CA PRO A 312 -12.78 3.73 3.92
C PRO A 312 -11.85 3.19 2.83
N VAL A 313 -11.86 3.83 1.66
CA VAL A 313 -11.11 3.37 0.48
C VAL A 313 -10.17 4.46 -0.02
N HIS A 314 -8.91 4.09 -0.26
CA HIS A 314 -7.91 4.83 -1.00
C HIS A 314 -7.53 4.01 -2.23
N VAL A 315 -7.82 4.46 -3.44
CA VAL A 315 -7.62 3.66 -4.65
C VAL A 315 -6.19 3.74 -5.17
N ILE A 316 -5.71 2.65 -5.79
CA ILE A 316 -4.42 2.61 -6.48
C ILE A 316 -4.67 2.50 -7.97
N GLY A 317 -4.30 3.53 -8.72
CA GLY A 317 -4.41 3.58 -10.17
C GLY A 317 -3.15 3.06 -10.86
N GLN A 318 -3.27 2.86 -12.17
CA GLN A 318 -2.21 2.37 -13.04
C GLN A 318 -1.40 3.54 -13.61
N ALA A 319 -0.07 3.53 -13.42
CA ALA A 319 0.89 4.40 -14.08
C ALA A 319 2.06 3.56 -14.64
N PHE A 320 1.72 2.53 -15.41
CA PHE A 320 2.62 1.57 -16.04
C PHE A 320 1.90 0.87 -17.19
N ASN A 321 2.64 0.13 -18.02
CA ASN A 321 2.07 -0.73 -19.04
C ASN A 321 2.30 -2.21 -18.71
N PHE A 322 1.51 -3.09 -19.34
CA PHE A 322 1.59 -4.54 -19.15
C PHE A 322 2.49 -5.26 -20.17
N ALA A 323 3.35 -4.53 -20.89
CA ALA A 323 4.20 -5.13 -21.94
C ALA A 323 5.08 -6.29 -21.42
N GLY A 324 5.56 -6.18 -20.18
CA GLY A 324 6.39 -7.20 -19.52
C GLY A 324 5.64 -8.49 -19.20
N THR A 325 4.31 -8.47 -19.13
CA THR A 325 3.43 -9.61 -18.82
C THR A 325 2.62 -10.09 -20.01
N GLY A 326 2.78 -9.44 -21.18
CA GLY A 326 2.06 -9.78 -22.40
C GLY A 326 0.70 -9.10 -22.53
N GLY A 327 0.36 -8.17 -21.63
CA GLY A 327 -0.85 -7.36 -21.70
C GLY A 327 -0.71 -6.08 -22.53
N ARG A 328 -1.46 -5.05 -22.20
CA ARG A 328 -1.44 -3.76 -22.88
C ARG A 328 -0.03 -3.15 -22.92
N THR A 329 0.44 -2.82 -24.13
CA THR A 329 1.81 -2.34 -24.33
C THR A 329 1.95 -0.82 -24.26
N VAL A 330 0.83 -0.10 -24.15
CA VAL A 330 0.79 1.36 -24.09
C VAL A 330 0.42 1.78 -22.66
N SER A 331 1.18 2.71 -22.09
CA SER A 331 0.85 3.31 -20.79
C SER A 331 -0.48 4.07 -20.86
N PRO A 332 -1.17 4.24 -19.73
CA PRO A 332 -2.38 5.06 -19.66
C PRO A 332 -2.16 6.46 -20.19
N SER A 333 -3.15 6.96 -20.92
CA SER A 333 -3.16 8.37 -21.35
C SER A 333 -3.51 9.30 -20.17
N GLY A 334 -3.17 10.57 -20.29
CA GLY A 334 -3.57 11.58 -19.32
C GLY A 334 -5.09 11.69 -19.15
N ALA A 335 -5.88 11.37 -20.20
CA ALA A 335 -7.34 11.32 -20.12
C ALA A 335 -7.84 10.17 -19.23
N GLU A 336 -7.25 8.97 -19.35
CA GLU A 336 -7.60 7.82 -18.50
C GLU A 336 -7.23 8.09 -17.02
N ILE A 337 -6.07 8.69 -16.78
CA ILE A 337 -5.66 9.11 -15.41
C ILE A 337 -6.68 10.13 -14.83
N ALA A 338 -7.08 11.13 -15.60
CA ALA A 338 -8.04 12.12 -15.16
C ALA A 338 -9.44 11.52 -14.91
N GLU A 339 -9.87 10.58 -15.74
CA GLU A 339 -11.13 9.86 -15.59
C GLU A 339 -11.13 9.00 -14.32
N PHE A 340 -10.08 8.19 -14.11
CA PHE A 340 -9.89 7.41 -12.90
C PHE A 340 -9.95 8.28 -11.63
N LEU A 341 -9.19 9.38 -11.58
CA LEU A 341 -9.19 10.31 -10.45
C LEU A 341 -10.57 10.94 -10.23
N GLY A 342 -11.23 11.36 -11.29
CA GLY A 342 -12.56 11.97 -11.25
C GLY A 342 -13.62 11.02 -10.75
N ALA A 343 -13.63 9.79 -11.24
CA ALA A 343 -14.56 8.73 -10.84
C ALA A 343 -14.33 8.30 -9.40
N SER A 344 -13.08 8.04 -9.00
CA SER A 344 -12.69 7.69 -7.63
C SER A 344 -13.19 8.72 -6.64
N LYS A 345 -12.95 10.00 -6.92
CA LYS A 345 -13.39 11.10 -6.06
C LYS A 345 -14.92 11.20 -5.97
N ARG A 346 -15.63 11.05 -7.09
CA ARG A 346 -17.11 11.05 -7.10
C ARG A 346 -17.69 9.85 -6.35
N ALA A 347 -17.05 8.70 -6.44
CA ALA A 347 -17.45 7.48 -5.70
C ALA A 347 -17.18 7.55 -4.19
N GLY A 348 -16.43 8.55 -3.72
CA GLY A 348 -16.18 8.78 -2.30
C GLY A 348 -14.85 8.19 -1.79
N ALA A 349 -13.91 7.88 -2.69
CA ALA A 349 -12.56 7.53 -2.26
C ALA A 349 -11.92 8.67 -1.48
N MET A 350 -11.14 8.33 -0.47
CA MET A 350 -10.43 9.28 0.40
C MET A 350 -9.29 9.97 -0.36
N GLY A 351 -8.62 9.21 -1.20
CA GLY A 351 -7.47 9.60 -1.99
C GLY A 351 -7.24 8.60 -3.11
N ALA A 352 -6.26 8.90 -3.94
CA ALA A 352 -5.77 8.02 -4.99
C ALA A 352 -4.25 8.09 -5.08
N SER A 353 -3.63 6.96 -5.29
CA SER A 353 -2.21 6.85 -5.57
C SER A 353 -1.97 6.06 -6.85
N PHE A 354 -0.75 6.07 -7.37
CA PHE A 354 -0.46 5.38 -8.62
C PHE A 354 0.74 4.44 -8.47
N TRP A 355 0.57 3.24 -8.97
CA TRP A 355 1.63 2.30 -9.23
C TRP A 355 2.10 2.52 -10.64
N VAL A 356 3.34 2.93 -10.94
CA VAL A 356 4.47 3.03 -10.06
C VAL A 356 5.39 4.17 -10.53
N TRP A 357 6.10 4.81 -9.60
CA TRP A 357 6.99 5.97 -9.87
C TRP A 357 7.96 5.74 -11.03
N GLN A 358 8.63 4.58 -11.02
CA GLN A 358 9.71 4.30 -11.96
C GLN A 358 9.25 4.14 -13.41
N GLU A 359 7.97 3.86 -13.62
CA GLU A 359 7.40 3.59 -14.96
C GLU A 359 6.47 4.70 -15.43
N ALA A 360 6.08 5.60 -14.52
CA ALA A 360 5.17 6.68 -14.82
C ALA A 360 5.75 7.64 -15.88
N THR A 361 4.98 7.86 -16.94
CA THR A 361 5.36 8.73 -18.06
C THR A 361 5.16 10.20 -17.73
N PRO A 362 5.82 11.14 -18.45
CA PRO A 362 5.57 12.58 -18.27
C PRO A 362 4.11 12.98 -18.46
N GLU A 363 3.36 12.29 -19.34
CA GLU A 363 1.93 12.55 -19.56
C GLU A 363 1.10 12.16 -18.34
N GLU A 364 1.37 10.99 -17.75
CA GLU A 364 0.71 10.53 -16.52
C GLU A 364 1.02 11.46 -15.34
N TRP A 365 2.28 11.88 -15.18
CA TRP A 365 2.67 12.87 -14.18
C TRP A 365 1.90 14.18 -14.34
N ALA A 366 1.84 14.72 -15.56
CA ALA A 366 1.10 15.96 -15.84
C ALA A 366 -0.40 15.83 -15.54
N ALA A 367 -0.99 14.66 -15.79
CA ALA A 367 -2.40 14.40 -15.48
C ALA A 367 -2.64 14.29 -13.97
N VAL A 368 -1.74 13.63 -13.24
CA VAL A 368 -1.77 13.56 -11.77
C VAL A 368 -1.64 14.96 -11.18
N ASP A 369 -0.65 15.75 -11.62
CA ASP A 369 -0.49 17.14 -11.16
C ASP A 369 -1.74 17.97 -11.45
N GLY A 370 -2.24 17.95 -12.68
CA GLY A 370 -3.39 18.75 -13.13
C GLY A 370 -4.68 18.50 -12.36
N PHE A 371 -4.83 17.35 -11.67
CA PHE A 371 -6.06 17.01 -10.99
C PHE A 371 -6.18 17.63 -9.59
N PRO A 372 -7.22 18.45 -9.33
CA PRO A 372 -7.39 19.13 -8.04
C PRO A 372 -8.02 18.19 -7.00
N TRP A 373 -7.22 17.35 -6.36
CA TRP A 373 -7.68 16.57 -5.22
C TRP A 373 -7.49 17.38 -3.93
N ARG A 374 -8.54 18.07 -3.51
CA ARG A 374 -8.54 18.73 -2.21
C ARG A 374 -9.00 17.73 -1.15
N PRO A 375 -8.26 17.60 -0.04
CA PRO A 375 -8.68 16.77 1.07
C PRO A 375 -10.09 17.13 1.54
N SER A 376 -10.96 16.13 1.65
CA SER A 376 -12.29 16.28 2.29
C SER A 376 -12.10 16.21 3.80
N GLY A 377 -11.47 17.21 4.38
CA GLY A 377 -11.36 17.35 5.85
C GLY A 377 -12.32 18.42 6.34
N PRO A 378 -12.69 18.44 7.62
CA PRO A 378 -13.41 19.56 8.20
C PRO A 378 -12.58 20.82 7.94
N ARG A 379 -13.18 21.77 7.24
CA ARG A 379 -12.61 23.09 7.00
C ARG A 379 -12.13 23.63 8.35
N ALA A 380 -10.81 23.83 8.52
CA ALA A 380 -10.29 24.48 9.71
C ALA A 380 -11.11 25.75 9.92
N ALA A 381 -11.76 25.85 11.07
CA ALA A 381 -12.49 27.06 11.42
C ALA A 381 -11.48 28.22 11.32
N PRO A 382 -11.84 29.35 10.69
CA PRO A 382 -10.93 30.49 10.60
C PRO A 382 -10.45 30.81 12.01
N ALA A 383 -9.13 30.93 12.18
CA ALA A 383 -8.52 31.28 13.45
C ALA A 383 -9.24 32.53 13.99
N ARG A 384 -9.88 32.41 15.14
CA ARG A 384 -10.51 33.54 15.81
C ARG A 384 -9.42 34.58 16.01
N ALA A 385 -9.57 35.73 15.37
CA ALA A 385 -8.72 36.87 15.59
C ALA A 385 -8.68 37.17 17.09
N ILE A 386 -7.49 37.12 17.67
CA ILE A 386 -7.27 37.48 19.07
C ILE A 386 -7.52 38.99 19.13
N PRO A 387 -8.49 39.48 19.96
CA PRO A 387 -8.70 40.90 20.08
C PRO A 387 -7.43 41.53 20.68
N THR A 388 -6.81 42.43 19.94
CA THR A 388 -5.72 43.27 20.45
C THR A 388 -6.24 44.11 21.61
N ARG A 389 -5.73 43.84 22.79
CA ARG A 389 -6.01 44.61 24.00
C ARG A 389 -5.33 45.97 23.83
N THR A 390 -6.12 46.98 23.49
CA THR A 390 -5.70 48.38 23.57
C THR A 390 -5.48 48.78 25.01
N HIS A 391 -4.23 48.99 25.39
CA HIS A 391 -3.91 49.67 26.65
C HIS A 391 -4.16 51.17 26.44
N HIS A 392 -5.22 51.67 27.04
CA HIS A 392 -5.32 53.13 27.29
C HIS A 392 -4.43 53.48 28.49
N ARG A 393 -3.54 54.43 28.25
CA ARG A 393 -2.84 55.19 29.32
C ARG A 393 -3.75 56.25 29.90
#